data_6e909470a03b9a21cbe881f77308faf7
#
_entry.id   6e909470a03b9a21cbe881f77308faf7
#
_cell.length_a   1.000
_cell.length_b   1.000
_cell.length_c   1.000
_cell.angle_alpha   90.00
_cell.angle_beta   90.00
_cell.angle_gamma   90.00
#
_symmetry.space_group_name_H-M   'P 1'
#
loop_
_entity.id
_entity.type
_entity.pdbx_description
1 polymer ?
#
loop_
_entity_poly.entity_id
_entity_poly.type
_entity_poly.pdbx_seq_one_letter_code
_entity_poly.pdbx_strand_id
1 'polypeptide(L)'
;EVFAEQPHDRAHLFGGAIGSVARYLSEEEGPALLPEPDRAACARLLGEAVVRVYPLVAGSGVPLPQVKLRNMRSQWGNCHYQQGYITLNTALARCPEPLRDYVALHELVHFLHHDHGSGFYAAMDARMPDWRARRQKLKGYARAIVE
;
A
#
# COMPACT_ATOMS: atom_id res chain seq x y z
N GLU A 1 9.30 7.14 3.55
CA GLU A 1 10.33 6.65 2.69
C GLU A 1 9.80 5.63 1.70
N VAL A 2 10.55 5.34 0.71
CA VAL A 2 10.11 4.46 -0.37
C VAL A 2 10.35 3.03 0.04
N PHE A 3 9.34 2.16 -0.12
CA PHE A 3 9.50 0.75 0.16
C PHE A 3 10.69 0.16 -0.59
N ALA A 4 10.85 0.57 -1.85
CA ALA A 4 11.87 0.00 -2.71
C ALA A 4 13.28 0.30 -2.26
N GLU A 5 13.47 1.29 -1.43
CA GLU A 5 14.79 1.67 -0.95
C GLU A 5 15.29 0.79 0.15
N GLN A 6 14.43 -0.04 0.72
CA GLN A 6 14.79 -0.90 1.82
C GLN A 6 14.36 -2.31 1.48
N PRO A 7 15.31 -3.19 1.18
CA PRO A 7 14.95 -4.56 0.73
C PRO A 7 14.03 -5.29 1.69
N HIS A 8 14.23 -5.13 2.99
CA HIS A 8 13.35 -5.79 3.93
C HIS A 8 11.94 -5.20 3.93
N ASP A 9 11.81 -3.92 3.59
CA ASP A 9 10.50 -3.30 3.47
C ASP A 9 9.74 -3.88 2.31
N ARG A 10 10.44 -4.07 1.20
CA ARG A 10 9.84 -4.65 0.01
C ARG A 10 9.38 -6.07 0.28
N ALA A 11 10.22 -6.84 0.97
CA ALA A 11 9.86 -8.20 1.35
C ALA A 11 8.65 -8.20 2.26
N HIS A 12 8.57 -7.20 3.11
CA HIS A 12 7.50 -7.08 4.07
C HIS A 12 6.16 -6.84 3.38
N LEU A 13 6.15 -5.97 2.38
CA LEU A 13 4.92 -5.62 1.68
C LEU A 13 4.52 -6.66 0.65
N PHE A 14 5.48 -7.19 -0.09
CA PHE A 14 5.20 -8.10 -1.19
C PHE A 14 5.45 -9.56 -0.84
N GLY A 15 5.85 -9.85 0.38
CA GLY A 15 6.14 -11.22 0.78
C GLY A 15 7.47 -11.71 0.30
N GLY A 16 8.39 -10.79 -0.01
CA GLY A 16 9.70 -11.16 -0.47
C GLY A 16 10.10 -10.31 -1.65
N ALA A 17 11.04 -10.78 -2.38
CA ALA A 17 11.54 -10.09 -3.54
C ALA A 17 10.55 -10.25 -4.70
N ILE A 18 10.89 -9.66 -5.82
CA ILE A 18 10.10 -9.76 -7.04
C ILE A 18 9.86 -11.22 -7.44
N GLY A 19 10.78 -12.11 -7.06
CA GLY A 19 10.58 -13.53 -7.29
C GLY A 19 9.34 -14.07 -6.60
N SER A 20 8.95 -13.49 -5.46
CA SER A 20 7.71 -13.90 -4.81
C SER A 20 6.49 -13.51 -5.60
N VAL A 21 6.55 -12.36 -6.27
CA VAL A 21 5.47 -11.96 -7.17
C VAL A 21 5.33 -12.98 -8.29
N ALA A 22 6.44 -13.40 -8.89
CA ALA A 22 6.40 -14.39 -9.96
C ALA A 22 5.81 -15.70 -9.48
N ARG A 23 6.11 -16.10 -8.23
CA ARG A 23 5.57 -17.33 -7.70
C ARG A 23 4.06 -17.23 -7.53
N TYR A 24 3.56 -16.08 -7.09
CA TYR A 24 2.11 -15.92 -6.99
C TYR A 24 1.46 -15.97 -8.36
N LEU A 25 2.12 -15.43 -9.36
CA LEU A 25 1.57 -15.44 -10.72
C LEU A 25 1.49 -16.83 -11.30
N SER A 26 2.35 -17.75 -10.85
CA SER A 26 2.31 -19.10 -11.37
C SER A 26 1.14 -19.90 -10.83
N GLU A 27 0.47 -19.38 -9.81
CA GLU A 27 -0.72 -20.02 -9.28
C GLU A 27 -1.89 -19.58 -10.10
N GLU A 28 -2.64 -20.50 -10.63
CA GLU A 28 -3.71 -20.14 -11.48
C GLU A 28 -4.84 -19.51 -10.78
N GLU A 29 -4.94 -19.77 -9.47
CA GLU A 29 -6.09 -19.37 -8.74
C GLU A 29 -5.90 -18.10 -7.98
N GLY A 30 -5.25 -17.15 -8.47
CA GLY A 30 -5.20 -15.85 -7.81
C GLY A 30 -6.62 -15.29 -7.66
N PRO A 31 -6.87 -14.44 -6.66
CA PRO A 31 -8.18 -13.81 -6.54
C PRO A 31 -8.48 -12.98 -7.77
N ALA A 32 -9.77 -12.83 -8.07
CA ALA A 32 -10.18 -12.06 -9.22
C ALA A 32 -9.84 -10.59 -9.03
N LEU A 33 -9.27 -10.00 -10.06
CA LEU A 33 -9.04 -8.56 -10.07
C LEU A 33 -10.30 -7.85 -10.46
N LEU A 34 -10.54 -6.68 -9.87
CA LEU A 34 -11.61 -5.81 -10.32
C LEU A 34 -11.25 -5.27 -11.70
N PRO A 35 -12.23 -4.86 -12.50
CA PRO A 35 -11.93 -4.27 -13.80
C PRO A 35 -11.02 -3.06 -13.62
N GLU A 36 -10.18 -2.84 -14.62
CA GLU A 36 -9.27 -1.70 -14.58
C GLU A 36 -10.08 -0.43 -14.75
N PRO A 37 -10.08 0.49 -13.77
CA PRO A 37 -10.85 1.73 -13.88
C PRO A 37 -10.13 2.72 -14.76
N ASP A 38 -10.88 3.71 -15.29
CA ASP A 38 -10.22 4.79 -15.98
C ASP A 38 -9.46 5.66 -14.98
N ARG A 39 -8.72 6.63 -15.52
CA ARG A 39 -7.84 7.46 -14.69
C ARG A 39 -8.60 8.21 -13.60
N ALA A 40 -9.76 8.77 -13.95
CA ALA A 40 -10.55 9.54 -12.98
C ALA A 40 -11.08 8.64 -11.87
N ALA A 41 -11.57 7.45 -12.22
CA ALA A 41 -12.06 6.50 -11.23
C ALA A 41 -10.93 6.00 -10.34
N CYS A 42 -9.75 5.77 -10.92
CA CYS A 42 -8.59 5.35 -10.16
C CYS A 42 -8.23 6.40 -9.12
N ALA A 43 -8.16 7.67 -9.54
CA ALA A 43 -7.83 8.75 -8.62
C ALA A 43 -8.85 8.86 -7.51
N ARG A 44 -10.13 8.69 -7.83
CA ARG A 44 -11.19 8.76 -6.84
C ARG A 44 -11.07 7.63 -5.83
N LEU A 45 -10.90 6.40 -6.32
CA LEU A 45 -10.84 5.24 -5.43
C LEU A 45 -9.65 5.31 -4.47
N LEU A 46 -8.49 5.70 -4.98
CA LEU A 46 -7.30 5.75 -4.14
C LEU A 46 -7.32 6.97 -3.23
N GLY A 47 -7.84 8.08 -3.71
CA GLY A 47 -8.03 9.26 -2.87
C GLY A 47 -8.99 8.99 -1.73
N GLU A 48 -10.08 8.26 -2.00
CA GLU A 48 -11.03 7.89 -0.97
C GLU A 48 -10.40 7.02 0.09
N ALA A 49 -9.50 6.10 -0.30
CA ALA A 49 -8.81 5.26 0.67
C ALA A 49 -7.99 6.11 1.64
N VAL A 50 -7.27 7.10 1.12
CA VAL A 50 -6.48 7.99 1.96
C VAL A 50 -7.39 8.77 2.92
N VAL A 51 -8.50 9.31 2.41
CA VAL A 51 -9.43 10.06 3.24
C VAL A 51 -10.02 9.17 4.34
N ARG A 52 -10.33 7.91 4.01
CA ARG A 52 -10.93 6.99 4.97
C ARG A 52 -10.00 6.69 6.13
N VAL A 53 -8.71 6.53 5.87
CA VAL A 53 -7.76 6.14 6.91
C VAL A 53 -7.05 7.33 7.56
N TYR A 54 -7.09 8.49 6.94
CA TYR A 54 -6.39 9.67 7.48
C TYR A 54 -6.77 9.98 8.93
N PRO A 55 -8.03 9.88 9.36
CA PRO A 55 -8.37 10.17 10.76
C PRO A 55 -7.60 9.31 11.76
N LEU A 56 -7.11 8.15 11.33
CA LEU A 56 -6.35 7.27 12.22
C LEU A 56 -4.97 7.82 12.55
N VAL A 57 -4.46 8.76 11.78
CA VAL A 57 -3.13 9.34 12.00
C VAL A 57 -3.17 10.85 12.22
N ALA A 58 -4.29 11.50 11.96
CA ALA A 58 -4.37 12.95 12.00
C ALA A 58 -4.04 13.48 13.40
N GLY A 59 -4.50 12.79 14.44
CA GLY A 59 -4.25 13.22 15.81
C GLY A 59 -2.81 13.07 16.25
N SER A 60 -1.99 12.36 15.49
CA SER A 60 -0.58 12.18 15.80
C SER A 60 0.31 13.19 15.05
N GLY A 61 -0.31 14.16 14.40
CA GLY A 61 0.46 15.22 13.76
C GLY A 61 0.84 14.94 12.31
N VAL A 62 0.31 13.90 11.71
CA VAL A 62 0.56 13.62 10.30
C VAL A 62 -0.23 14.61 9.46
N PRO A 63 0.42 15.35 8.56
CA PRO A 63 -0.31 16.27 7.69
C PRO A 63 -1.10 15.49 6.65
N LEU A 64 -2.17 16.07 6.13
CA LEU A 64 -2.86 15.47 5.00
C LEU A 64 -1.93 15.57 3.79
N PRO A 65 -1.46 14.45 3.24
CA PRO A 65 -0.45 14.52 2.21
C PRO A 65 -1.06 14.76 0.85
N GLN A 66 -0.23 15.23 -0.07
CA GLN A 66 -0.57 15.14 -1.48
C GLN A 66 -0.45 13.67 -1.88
N VAL A 67 -1.38 13.20 -2.71
CA VAL A 67 -1.40 11.81 -3.16
C VAL A 67 -1.06 11.80 -4.64
N LYS A 68 -0.01 11.08 -5.00
CA LYS A 68 0.39 10.90 -6.39
C LYS A 68 0.12 9.46 -6.79
N LEU A 69 -0.22 9.26 -8.04
CA LEU A 69 -0.53 7.93 -8.57
C LEU A 69 0.48 7.58 -9.63
N ARG A 70 0.97 6.34 -9.59
CA ARG A 70 1.91 5.85 -10.59
C ARG A 70 1.66 4.38 -10.81
N ASN A 71 1.92 3.93 -12.03
CA ASN A 71 1.98 2.51 -12.32
C ASN A 71 3.38 2.05 -11.94
N MET A 72 3.49 1.22 -10.90
CA MET A 72 4.79 0.77 -10.41
C MET A 72 4.89 -0.74 -10.54
N ARG A 73 6.11 -1.24 -10.78
CA ARG A 73 6.31 -2.65 -11.05
C ARG A 73 6.65 -3.48 -9.84
N SER A 74 7.15 -2.86 -8.77
CA SER A 74 7.69 -3.63 -7.66
C SER A 74 7.20 -3.22 -6.30
N GLN A 75 6.28 -2.27 -6.22
CA GLN A 75 5.78 -1.84 -4.92
C GLN A 75 4.35 -1.34 -5.05
N TRP A 76 3.63 -1.37 -3.94
CA TRP A 76 2.24 -0.91 -3.91
C TRP A 76 2.12 0.57 -3.57
N GLY A 77 3.15 1.13 -2.93
CA GLY A 77 3.15 2.55 -2.59
C GLY A 77 4.47 2.96 -2.01
N ASN A 78 4.64 4.24 -1.79
CA ASN A 78 5.80 4.76 -1.08
C ASN A 78 5.43 6.08 -0.41
N CYS A 79 6.29 6.51 0.52
CA CYS A 79 6.07 7.74 1.28
C CYS A 79 7.29 8.63 1.15
N HIS A 80 7.06 9.86 0.74
CA HIS A 80 8.09 10.88 0.68
C HIS A 80 7.82 11.86 1.81
N TYR A 81 8.18 11.46 3.03
CA TYR A 81 7.76 12.20 4.21
C TYR A 81 8.39 13.60 4.29
N GLN A 82 9.58 13.76 3.72
CA GLN A 82 10.23 15.07 3.74
C GLN A 82 9.55 16.05 2.79
N GLN A 83 8.98 15.55 1.71
CA GLN A 83 8.30 16.39 0.73
C GLN A 83 6.78 16.45 0.96
N GLY A 84 6.25 15.66 1.86
CA GLY A 84 4.84 15.75 2.23
C GLY A 84 3.87 15.05 1.30
N TYR A 85 4.31 14.03 0.57
CA TYR A 85 3.39 13.30 -0.31
C TYR A 85 3.62 11.80 -0.25
N ILE A 86 2.60 11.07 -0.66
CA ILE A 86 2.70 9.62 -0.83
C ILE A 86 2.37 9.29 -2.28
N THR A 87 2.89 8.16 -2.74
CA THR A 87 2.56 7.65 -4.06
C THR A 87 1.86 6.30 -3.87
N LEU A 88 0.78 6.09 -4.60
CA LEU A 88 0.06 4.83 -4.58
C LEU A 88 0.07 4.23 -5.99
N ASN A 89 0.24 2.91 -6.04
CA ASN A 89 0.26 2.20 -7.31
C ASN A 89 -1.17 2.17 -7.87
N THR A 90 -1.32 2.55 -9.14
CA THR A 90 -2.63 2.53 -9.78
C THR A 90 -3.24 1.13 -9.78
N ALA A 91 -2.42 0.09 -9.74
CA ALA A 91 -2.91 -1.29 -9.67
C ALA A 91 -3.76 -1.54 -8.42
N LEU A 92 -3.59 -0.75 -7.36
CA LEU A 92 -4.42 -0.88 -6.16
C LEU A 92 -5.90 -0.67 -6.46
N ALA A 93 -6.22 0.09 -7.49
CA ALA A 93 -7.63 0.33 -7.84
C ALA A 93 -8.32 -0.94 -8.31
N ARG A 94 -7.56 -1.99 -8.64
CA ARG A 94 -8.11 -3.29 -9.01
C ARG A 94 -8.19 -4.25 -7.84
N CYS A 95 -7.85 -3.80 -6.65
CA CYS A 95 -7.89 -4.59 -5.43
C CYS A 95 -9.08 -4.18 -4.58
N PRO A 96 -9.55 -5.05 -3.68
CA PRO A 96 -10.68 -4.71 -2.79
C PRO A 96 -10.34 -3.54 -1.87
N GLU A 97 -11.38 -2.86 -1.45
CA GLU A 97 -11.26 -1.66 -0.63
C GLU A 97 -10.41 -1.86 0.63
N PRO A 98 -10.58 -2.95 1.40
CA PRO A 98 -9.75 -3.11 2.61
C PRO A 98 -8.26 -3.14 2.32
N LEU A 99 -7.85 -3.61 1.15
CA LEU A 99 -6.45 -3.66 0.78
C LEU A 99 -5.95 -2.29 0.35
N ARG A 100 -6.80 -1.50 -0.31
CA ARG A 100 -6.46 -0.12 -0.63
C ARG A 100 -6.25 0.68 0.65
N ASP A 101 -7.14 0.47 1.63
CA ASP A 101 -7.04 1.15 2.91
C ASP A 101 -5.75 0.76 3.65
N TYR A 102 -5.39 -0.52 3.58
CA TYR A 102 -4.17 -0.97 4.23
C TYR A 102 -2.93 -0.27 3.66
N VAL A 103 -2.80 -0.21 2.35
CA VAL A 103 -1.63 0.42 1.76
C VAL A 103 -1.63 1.92 2.04
N ALA A 104 -2.79 2.57 1.94
CA ALA A 104 -2.87 3.99 2.24
C ALA A 104 -2.42 4.27 3.68
N LEU A 105 -2.88 3.48 4.64
CA LEU A 105 -2.49 3.68 6.04
C LEU A 105 -1.01 3.39 6.23
N HIS A 106 -0.51 2.34 5.61
CA HIS A 106 0.90 1.98 5.69
C HIS A 106 1.78 3.18 5.30
N GLU A 107 1.42 3.85 4.20
CA GLU A 107 2.20 4.99 3.75
C GLU A 107 2.06 6.18 4.68
N LEU A 108 0.87 6.40 5.23
CA LEU A 108 0.66 7.50 6.17
C LEU A 108 1.44 7.29 7.46
N VAL A 109 1.53 6.05 7.94
CA VAL A 109 2.27 5.76 9.17
C VAL A 109 3.76 6.03 8.98
N HIS A 110 4.26 5.98 7.76
CA HIS A 110 5.67 6.32 7.51
C HIS A 110 6.00 7.78 7.78
N PHE A 111 5.02 8.66 7.89
CA PHE A 111 5.27 10.02 8.36
C PHE A 111 5.66 10.03 9.84
N LEU A 112 5.24 9.02 10.59
CA LEU A 112 5.57 8.90 12.02
C LEU A 112 6.79 8.01 12.25
N HIS A 113 6.91 6.94 11.47
CA HIS A 113 7.96 5.95 11.60
C HIS A 113 8.49 5.63 10.23
N HIS A 114 9.70 6.08 9.94
CA HIS A 114 10.24 6.04 8.58
C HIS A 114 10.70 4.65 8.15
N ASP A 115 10.96 3.77 9.10
CA ASP A 115 11.37 2.41 8.79
C ASP A 115 10.31 1.42 9.31
N HIS A 116 10.50 0.16 9.02
CA HIS A 116 9.61 -0.89 9.48
C HIS A 116 10.12 -1.52 10.79
N GLY A 117 10.46 -0.66 11.74
CA GLY A 117 10.87 -1.13 13.06
C GLY A 117 9.67 -1.36 13.98
N SER A 118 9.96 -1.60 15.26
CA SER A 118 8.91 -1.91 16.23
C SER A 118 7.92 -0.75 16.39
N GLY A 119 8.38 0.48 16.24
CA GLY A 119 7.47 1.63 16.33
C GLY A 119 6.45 1.64 15.20
N PHE A 120 6.88 1.29 13.99
CA PHE A 120 5.98 1.21 12.85
C PHE A 120 4.92 0.14 13.10
N TYR A 121 5.33 -1.04 13.52
CA TYR A 121 4.38 -2.13 13.75
C TYR A 121 3.41 -1.82 14.86
N ALA A 122 3.90 -1.21 15.95
CA ALA A 122 3.01 -0.81 17.03
C ALA A 122 1.99 0.21 16.55
N ALA A 123 2.41 1.14 15.71
CA ALA A 123 1.51 2.15 15.15
C ALA A 123 0.46 1.51 14.26
N MET A 124 0.84 0.52 13.46
CA MET A 124 -0.11 -0.19 12.62
C MET A 124 -1.07 -1.03 13.46
N ASP A 125 -0.54 -1.74 14.47
CA ASP A 125 -1.39 -2.56 15.34
C ASP A 125 -2.46 -1.73 16.02
N ALA A 126 -2.10 -0.53 16.45
CA ALA A 126 -3.04 0.33 17.15
C ALA A 126 -4.13 0.88 16.23
N ARG A 127 -3.83 1.06 14.95
CA ARG A 127 -4.73 1.75 14.03
C ARG A 127 -5.51 0.81 13.13
N MET A 128 -4.94 -0.33 12.80
CA MET A 128 -5.58 -1.30 11.91
C MET A 128 -5.17 -2.70 12.38
N PRO A 129 -5.82 -3.23 13.43
CA PRO A 129 -5.37 -4.47 14.06
C PRO A 129 -5.28 -5.66 13.11
N ASP A 130 -6.06 -5.67 12.03
CA ASP A 130 -6.05 -6.77 11.07
C ASP A 130 -5.12 -6.53 9.88
N TRP A 131 -4.17 -5.59 10.01
CA TRP A 131 -3.34 -5.23 8.86
C TRP A 131 -2.51 -6.41 8.34
N ARG A 132 -2.11 -7.34 9.22
CA ARG A 132 -1.34 -8.50 8.76
C ARG A 132 -2.16 -9.39 7.85
N ALA A 133 -3.44 -9.57 8.16
CA ALA A 133 -4.33 -10.34 7.32
C ALA A 133 -4.53 -9.64 5.97
N ARG A 134 -4.66 -8.32 5.98
CA ARG A 134 -4.80 -7.56 4.74
C ARG A 134 -3.54 -7.66 3.90
N ARG A 135 -2.38 -7.57 4.53
CA ARG A 135 -1.10 -7.72 3.83
C ARG A 135 -1.01 -9.09 3.17
N GLN A 136 -1.42 -10.13 3.90
CA GLN A 136 -1.38 -11.48 3.35
C GLN A 136 -2.29 -11.61 2.13
N LYS A 137 -3.48 -11.03 2.20
CA LYS A 137 -4.39 -11.06 1.06
C LYS A 137 -3.85 -10.28 -0.12
N LEU A 138 -3.17 -9.16 0.15
CA LEU A 138 -2.63 -8.33 -0.91
C LEU A 138 -1.62 -9.10 -1.75
N LYS A 139 -0.87 -10.01 -1.15
CA LYS A 139 0.07 -10.83 -1.89
C LYS A 139 -0.60 -11.60 -3.02
N GLY A 140 -1.83 -12.01 -2.82
CA GLY A 140 -2.58 -12.74 -3.84
C GLY A 140 -2.97 -11.88 -5.03
N TYR A 141 -2.86 -10.57 -4.91
CA TYR A 141 -3.19 -9.64 -5.98
C TYR A 141 -1.94 -9.14 -6.73
N ALA A 142 -0.80 -9.79 -6.51
CA ALA A 142 0.46 -9.32 -7.09
C ALA A 142 0.41 -9.24 -8.61
N ARG A 143 -0.40 -10.06 -9.27
CA ARG A 143 -0.48 -10.01 -10.73
C ARG A 143 -1.06 -8.70 -11.25
N ALA A 144 -1.76 -7.93 -10.39
CA ALA A 144 -2.26 -6.62 -10.82
C ALA A 144 -1.13 -5.67 -11.15
N ILE A 145 0.02 -5.85 -10.51
CA ILE A 145 1.19 -5.03 -10.78
C ILE A 145 1.81 -5.41 -12.11
N VAL A 146 1.84 -6.71 -12.40
CA VAL A 146 2.55 -7.20 -13.58
C VAL A 146 1.71 -7.04 -14.84
N GLU A 147 0.42 -7.21 -14.71
CA GLU A 147 -0.46 -7.01 -15.84
C GLU A 147 -0.57 -5.55 -16.22
#